data_1c54378d1a755a114672345d93192a4c
#
_entry.id   1c54378d1a755a114672345d93192a4c
#
_cell.length_a   1.000
_cell.length_b   1.000
_cell.length_c   1.000
_cell.angle_alpha   90.00
_cell.angle_beta   90.00
_cell.angle_gamma   90.00
#
_symmetry.space_group_name_H-M   'P 1'
#
loop_
_entity.id
_entity.type
_entity.pdbx_description
1 polymer ?
#
loop_
_entity_poly.entity_id
_entity_poly.type
_entity_poly.pdbx_seq_one_letter_code
_entity_poly.pdbx_strand_id
1 'polypeptide(L)'
;MDAELVPIEYVSSLFKEYPLANDLLSEVVAFYRDSLVIRSAAIADDSSRYTLDVDAQHLKFNRAIIKLNTSTNRQAAAACHELLHLQLPLRKFPRIRSLESRPVHPNAETSVTNVVHHDIFKDNFTALGFSLEQFLTRSKESINYKKLARDPRNQTTPYSVLWSWWRIEYLRHYISISHGSKDSGRLADKVAKWGDKAVPKFKQGMALIRQWLSDGKHRQSTEYAVAMQKLFDIIQLPKITGFYSLDMDSNNQIILRAAQ
;
A
#
# COMPACT_ATOMS: atom_id res chain seq x y z
N MET A 1 -25.67 -0.35 8.34
CA MET A 1 -25.40 0.96 8.95
C MET A 1 -24.55 1.75 7.97
N ASP A 2 -25.06 2.85 7.48
CA ASP A 2 -24.29 3.74 6.61
C ASP A 2 -23.14 4.33 7.42
N ALA A 3 -21.94 4.30 6.85
CA ALA A 3 -20.77 4.86 7.52
C ALA A 3 -20.93 6.38 7.65
N GLU A 4 -20.90 6.88 8.88
CA GLU A 4 -21.07 8.29 9.20
C GLU A 4 -19.92 9.11 8.63
N LEU A 5 -20.22 10.31 8.12
CA LEU A 5 -19.18 11.25 7.67
C LEU A 5 -18.40 11.77 8.86
N VAL A 6 -17.08 11.79 8.72
CA VAL A 6 -16.15 12.34 9.70
C VAL A 6 -15.70 13.72 9.20
N PRO A 7 -15.98 14.80 9.95
CA PRO A 7 -15.53 16.15 9.57
C PRO A 7 -14.00 16.25 9.53
N ILE A 8 -13.47 17.10 8.65
CA ILE A 8 -12.03 17.37 8.55
C ILE A 8 -11.48 17.96 9.87
N GLU A 9 -12.28 18.78 10.56
CA GLU A 9 -11.95 19.38 11.85
C GLU A 9 -11.70 18.30 12.92
N TYR A 10 -12.46 17.19 12.87
CA TYR A 10 -12.22 16.06 13.75
C TYR A 10 -10.84 15.45 13.51
N VAL A 11 -10.49 15.20 12.22
CA VAL A 11 -9.17 14.65 11.87
C VAL A 11 -8.05 15.61 12.25
N SER A 12 -8.24 16.92 12.01
CA SER A 12 -7.30 17.96 12.46
C SER A 12 -7.11 17.95 13.98
N SER A 13 -8.19 17.71 14.75
CA SER A 13 -8.10 17.61 16.20
C SER A 13 -7.26 16.42 16.70
N LEU A 14 -7.21 15.31 15.93
CA LEU A 14 -6.34 14.17 16.20
C LEU A 14 -4.85 14.51 16.05
N PHE A 15 -4.53 15.51 15.23
CA PHE A 15 -3.16 15.96 14.96
C PHE A 15 -2.72 17.17 15.79
N LYS A 16 -3.46 17.53 16.85
CA LYS A 16 -3.15 18.69 17.70
C LYS A 16 -1.71 18.67 18.23
N GLU A 17 -1.18 17.47 18.53
CA GLU A 17 0.20 17.28 19.01
C GLU A 17 1.18 16.93 17.88
N TYR A 18 0.73 16.88 16.62
CA TYR A 18 1.48 16.48 15.46
C TYR A 18 1.37 17.53 14.34
N PRO A 19 2.02 18.70 14.47
CA PRO A 19 1.82 19.82 13.55
C PRO A 19 2.14 19.44 12.11
N LEU A 20 3.20 18.68 11.85
CA LEU A 20 3.56 18.23 10.50
C LEU A 20 2.52 17.27 9.89
N ALA A 21 1.81 16.48 10.71
CA ALA A 21 0.71 15.66 10.23
C ALA A 21 -0.53 16.50 9.88
N ASN A 22 -0.73 17.61 10.58
CA ASN A 22 -1.77 18.57 10.22
C ASN A 22 -1.44 19.33 8.92
N ASP A 23 -0.16 19.61 8.65
CA ASP A 23 0.28 20.16 7.37
C ASP A 23 0.04 19.15 6.22
N LEU A 24 0.33 17.88 6.44
CA LEU A 24 -0.01 16.81 5.50
C LEU A 24 -1.53 16.74 5.23
N LEU A 25 -2.37 16.83 6.27
CA LEU A 25 -3.82 16.88 6.10
C LEU A 25 -4.21 18.07 5.22
N SER A 26 -3.66 19.23 5.48
CA SER A 26 -3.93 20.46 4.74
C SER A 26 -3.52 20.34 3.27
N GLU A 27 -2.36 19.74 2.97
CA GLU A 27 -1.89 19.44 1.61
C GLU A 27 -2.87 18.51 0.87
N VAL A 28 -3.29 17.43 1.52
CA VAL A 28 -4.23 16.46 0.93
C VAL A 28 -5.60 17.08 0.71
N VAL A 29 -6.11 17.83 1.68
CA VAL A 29 -7.39 18.55 1.56
C VAL A 29 -7.34 19.58 0.43
N ALA A 30 -6.26 20.35 0.33
CA ALA A 30 -6.10 21.35 -0.73
C ALA A 30 -6.10 20.74 -2.14
N PHE A 31 -5.55 19.52 -2.28
CA PHE A 31 -5.54 18.82 -3.56
C PHE A 31 -6.89 18.18 -3.88
N TYR A 32 -7.44 17.37 -2.97
CA TYR A 32 -8.66 16.60 -3.24
C TYR A 32 -9.94 17.42 -3.06
N ARG A 33 -9.91 18.50 -2.26
CA ARG A 33 -11.04 19.40 -2.00
C ARG A 33 -12.32 18.63 -1.66
N ASP A 34 -13.44 18.97 -2.28
CA ASP A 34 -14.75 18.33 -2.09
C ASP A 34 -14.78 16.84 -2.51
N SER A 35 -13.76 16.38 -3.21
CA SER A 35 -13.62 14.98 -3.59
C SER A 35 -13.01 14.13 -2.48
N LEU A 36 -12.51 14.71 -1.39
CA LEU A 36 -12.06 13.96 -0.20
C LEU A 36 -13.24 13.65 0.70
N VAL A 37 -13.46 12.37 0.95
CA VAL A 37 -14.53 11.90 1.84
C VAL A 37 -13.89 11.06 2.95
N ILE A 38 -14.12 11.45 4.20
CA ILE A 38 -13.71 10.67 5.38
C ILE A 38 -14.97 10.09 6.03
N ARG A 39 -14.97 8.80 6.29
CA ARG A 39 -16.09 8.09 6.91
C ARG A 39 -15.61 7.29 8.12
N SER A 40 -16.44 7.21 9.15
CA SER A 40 -16.22 6.27 10.22
C SER A 40 -16.42 4.84 9.73
N ALA A 41 -15.61 3.92 10.23
CA ALA A 41 -15.75 2.50 9.93
C ALA A 41 -15.43 1.67 11.17
N ALA A 42 -16.26 0.68 11.46
CA ALA A 42 -15.92 -0.36 12.41
C ALA A 42 -15.07 -1.40 11.67
N ILE A 43 -13.76 -1.35 11.88
CA ILE A 43 -12.79 -2.27 11.26
C ILE A 43 -12.25 -3.17 12.37
N ALA A 44 -12.25 -4.47 12.13
CA ALA A 44 -11.92 -5.48 13.13
C ALA A 44 -10.46 -5.44 13.61
N ASP A 45 -9.57 -4.87 12.79
CA ASP A 45 -8.19 -4.56 13.17
C ASP A 45 -8.06 -3.05 13.47
N ASP A 46 -6.98 -2.65 14.15
CA ASP A 46 -6.72 -1.25 14.50
C ASP A 46 -6.34 -0.38 13.28
N SER A 47 -6.58 -0.84 12.06
CA SER A 47 -6.24 -0.14 10.82
C SER A 47 -7.37 0.76 10.34
N SER A 48 -7.02 1.75 9.54
CA SER A 48 -7.91 2.48 8.65
C SER A 48 -7.68 2.02 7.22
N ARG A 49 -8.43 2.54 6.27
CA ARG A 49 -8.28 2.17 4.84
C ARG A 49 -8.58 3.34 3.96
N TYR A 50 -7.80 3.50 2.91
CA TYR A 50 -8.10 4.46 1.85
C TYR A 50 -8.58 3.74 0.57
N THR A 51 -9.30 4.48 -0.24
CA THR A 51 -9.71 4.04 -1.59
C THR A 51 -9.73 5.26 -2.51
N LEU A 52 -9.19 5.11 -3.72
CA LEU A 52 -9.43 6.05 -4.81
C LEU A 52 -10.54 5.46 -5.68
N ASP A 53 -11.67 6.12 -5.69
CA ASP A 53 -12.80 5.78 -6.55
C ASP A 53 -12.54 6.39 -7.93
N VAL A 54 -12.08 5.55 -8.85
CA VAL A 54 -11.66 5.94 -10.19
C VAL A 54 -12.26 5.01 -11.23
N ASP A 55 -12.69 5.57 -12.35
CA ASP A 55 -12.95 4.82 -13.58
C ASP A 55 -11.65 4.82 -14.40
N ALA A 56 -10.85 3.77 -14.23
CA ALA A 56 -9.57 3.68 -14.89
C ALA A 56 -9.70 3.46 -16.41
N GLN A 57 -10.83 2.94 -16.91
CA GLN A 57 -11.06 2.73 -18.34
C GLN A 57 -11.26 4.09 -19.03
N HIS A 58 -12.07 4.96 -18.44
CA HIS A 58 -12.38 6.28 -18.98
C HIS A 58 -11.49 7.39 -18.41
N LEU A 59 -10.46 7.03 -17.64
CA LEU A 59 -9.54 7.96 -16.99
C LEU A 59 -10.27 9.04 -16.17
N LYS A 60 -11.33 8.65 -15.47
CA LYS A 60 -12.14 9.57 -14.66
C LYS A 60 -11.86 9.35 -13.17
N PHE A 61 -11.61 10.45 -12.48
CA PHE A 61 -11.54 10.49 -11.03
C PHE A 61 -12.90 10.88 -10.45
N ASN A 62 -13.37 10.16 -9.45
CA ASN A 62 -14.60 10.48 -8.75
C ASN A 62 -14.31 11.07 -7.37
N ARG A 63 -13.60 10.34 -6.51
CA ARG A 63 -13.30 10.79 -5.14
C ARG A 63 -12.19 9.98 -4.49
N ALA A 64 -11.62 10.56 -3.43
CA ALA A 64 -10.74 9.86 -2.48
C ALA A 64 -11.53 9.58 -1.19
N ILE A 65 -11.45 8.36 -0.68
CA ILE A 65 -12.20 7.95 0.51
C ILE A 65 -11.21 7.44 1.55
N ILE A 66 -11.30 7.96 2.77
CA ILE A 66 -10.66 7.37 3.95
C ILE A 66 -11.75 6.75 4.82
N LYS A 67 -11.61 5.46 5.11
CA LYS A 67 -12.40 4.76 6.13
C LYS A 67 -11.61 4.76 7.43
N LEU A 68 -11.91 5.70 8.31
CA LEU A 68 -11.21 5.87 9.57
C LEU A 68 -11.82 4.97 10.65
N ASN A 69 -11.00 4.14 11.25
CA ASN A 69 -11.44 3.37 12.42
C ASN A 69 -11.48 4.27 13.67
N THR A 70 -12.68 4.73 14.00
CA THR A 70 -12.91 5.64 15.14
C THR A 70 -12.97 4.93 16.49
N SER A 71 -12.92 3.60 16.52
CA SER A 71 -12.96 2.81 17.76
C SER A 71 -11.58 2.47 18.35
N THR A 72 -10.49 2.77 17.61
CA THR A 72 -9.13 2.53 18.09
C THR A 72 -8.56 3.73 18.84
N ASN A 73 -7.64 3.46 19.77
CA ASN A 73 -6.84 4.51 20.43
C ASN A 73 -5.66 5.02 19.56
N ARG A 74 -5.50 4.49 18.33
CA ARG A 74 -4.46 4.85 17.38
C ARG A 74 -5.00 5.67 16.20
N GLN A 75 -6.10 6.37 16.38
CA GLN A 75 -6.78 7.08 15.29
C GLN A 75 -5.87 8.07 14.55
N ALA A 76 -5.06 8.84 15.27
CA ALA A 76 -4.13 9.79 14.67
C ALA A 76 -3.11 9.09 13.76
N ALA A 77 -2.46 8.04 14.24
CA ALA A 77 -1.51 7.27 13.45
C ALA A 77 -2.17 6.60 12.23
N ALA A 78 -3.38 6.04 12.41
CA ALA A 78 -4.14 5.43 11.35
C ALA A 78 -4.59 6.45 10.29
N ALA A 79 -5.06 7.62 10.69
CA ALA A 79 -5.40 8.70 9.77
C ALA A 79 -4.17 9.20 8.99
N CYS A 80 -3.05 9.44 9.69
CA CYS A 80 -1.79 9.83 9.07
C CYS A 80 -1.30 8.82 8.02
N HIS A 81 -1.39 7.53 8.32
CA HIS A 81 -1.04 6.46 7.41
C HIS A 81 -1.83 6.53 6.09
N GLU A 82 -3.15 6.71 6.17
CA GLU A 82 -4.00 6.79 4.98
C GLU A 82 -3.79 8.10 4.19
N LEU A 83 -3.50 9.21 4.88
CA LEU A 83 -3.13 10.46 4.23
C LEU A 83 -1.82 10.34 3.43
N LEU A 84 -0.83 9.60 3.95
CA LEU A 84 0.41 9.33 3.22
C LEU A 84 0.17 8.53 1.93
N HIS A 85 -0.77 7.57 1.94
CA HIS A 85 -1.20 6.90 0.71
C HIS A 85 -1.84 7.86 -0.29
N LEU A 86 -2.63 8.82 0.18
CA LEU A 86 -3.25 9.84 -0.67
C LEU A 86 -2.24 10.91 -1.13
N GLN A 87 -1.14 11.11 -0.41
CA GLN A 87 -0.07 12.03 -0.81
C GLN A 87 0.77 11.49 -1.97
N LEU A 88 0.91 10.17 -2.13
CA LEU A 88 1.75 9.61 -3.20
C LEU A 88 1.38 10.10 -4.61
N PRO A 89 0.10 10.17 -5.02
CA PRO A 89 -0.28 10.76 -6.29
C PRO A 89 0.12 12.25 -6.43
N LEU A 90 0.05 13.01 -5.33
CA LEU A 90 0.49 14.42 -5.33
C LEU A 90 2.00 14.51 -5.60
N ARG A 91 2.76 13.55 -5.09
CA ARG A 91 4.20 13.39 -5.35
C ARG A 91 4.51 12.72 -6.70
N LYS A 92 3.50 12.61 -7.58
CA LYS A 92 3.64 12.05 -8.92
C LYS A 92 3.99 10.56 -8.97
N PHE A 93 3.71 9.81 -7.90
CA PHE A 93 3.76 8.35 -7.97
C PHE A 93 2.55 7.83 -8.75
N PRO A 94 2.78 7.16 -9.89
CA PRO A 94 1.69 6.66 -10.69
C PRO A 94 0.97 5.49 -10.01
N ARG A 95 -0.30 5.35 -10.34
CA ARG A 95 -1.14 4.23 -9.92
C ARG A 95 -1.22 3.19 -11.02
N ILE A 96 -1.39 1.96 -10.60
CA ILE A 96 -1.54 0.84 -11.52
C ILE A 96 -2.93 0.90 -12.16
N ARG A 97 -2.97 0.72 -13.47
CA ARG A 97 -4.18 0.57 -14.26
C ARG A 97 -4.30 -0.87 -14.71
N SER A 98 -5.20 -1.64 -14.09
CA SER A 98 -5.61 -2.93 -14.61
C SER A 98 -6.70 -2.71 -15.67
N LEU A 99 -6.49 -3.21 -16.89
CA LEU A 99 -7.50 -3.18 -17.96
C LEU A 99 -8.33 -4.48 -18.02
N GLU A 100 -8.02 -5.45 -17.19
CA GLU A 100 -8.83 -6.65 -17.13
C GLU A 100 -10.12 -6.37 -16.37
N SER A 101 -11.25 -6.64 -17.03
CA SER A 101 -12.60 -6.51 -16.44
C SER A 101 -12.82 -7.47 -15.26
N ARG A 102 -11.96 -8.48 -15.12
CA ARG A 102 -11.93 -9.42 -13.98
C ARG A 102 -10.48 -9.70 -13.62
N PRO A 103 -9.85 -8.91 -12.75
CA PRO A 103 -8.54 -9.23 -12.26
C PRO A 103 -8.60 -10.60 -11.58
N VAL A 104 -7.73 -11.50 -11.98
CA VAL A 104 -7.63 -12.88 -11.43
C VAL A 104 -7.45 -12.83 -9.92
N HIS A 105 -6.89 -11.73 -9.40
CA HIS A 105 -6.79 -11.43 -7.96
C HIS A 105 -6.66 -9.92 -7.69
N PRO A 106 -7.79 -9.20 -7.56
CA PRO A 106 -7.77 -7.75 -7.26
C PRO A 106 -7.03 -7.42 -5.95
N ASN A 107 -7.06 -8.33 -4.98
CA ASN A 107 -6.37 -8.16 -3.70
C ASN A 107 -4.85 -8.30 -3.80
N ALA A 108 -4.31 -9.04 -4.78
CA ALA A 108 -2.87 -9.25 -4.90
C ALA A 108 -2.14 -7.99 -5.39
N GLU A 109 -2.68 -7.34 -6.41
CA GLU A 109 -2.15 -6.06 -6.92
C GLU A 109 -2.16 -4.99 -5.83
N THR A 110 -3.32 -4.82 -5.19
CA THR A 110 -3.48 -3.86 -4.09
C THR A 110 -2.52 -4.15 -2.95
N SER A 111 -2.37 -5.40 -2.56
CA SER A 111 -1.51 -5.78 -1.45
C SER A 111 -0.03 -5.55 -1.75
N VAL A 112 0.44 -5.91 -2.96
CA VAL A 112 1.84 -5.65 -3.37
C VAL A 112 2.11 -4.16 -3.45
N THR A 113 1.21 -3.40 -4.09
CA THR A 113 1.32 -1.95 -4.19
C THR A 113 1.37 -1.30 -2.81
N ASN A 114 0.50 -1.75 -1.91
CA ASN A 114 0.43 -1.21 -0.55
C ASN A 114 1.75 -1.39 0.21
N VAL A 115 2.35 -2.59 0.14
CA VAL A 115 3.64 -2.86 0.80
C VAL A 115 4.77 -2.01 0.23
N VAL A 116 4.81 -1.79 -1.10
CA VAL A 116 5.80 -0.91 -1.73
C VAL A 116 5.57 0.55 -1.31
N HIS A 117 4.34 1.00 -1.25
CA HIS A 117 4.00 2.33 -0.73
C HIS A 117 4.46 2.52 0.71
N HIS A 118 4.28 1.52 1.56
CA HIS A 118 4.76 1.55 2.94
C HIS A 118 6.27 1.75 3.01
N ASP A 119 7.05 1.11 2.14
CA ASP A 119 8.50 1.35 2.09
C ASP A 119 8.84 2.76 1.60
N ILE A 120 8.04 3.33 0.68
CA ILE A 120 8.28 4.68 0.17
C ILE A 120 8.08 5.73 1.26
N PHE A 121 7.03 5.64 2.06
CA PHE A 121 6.66 6.71 2.98
C PHE A 121 6.88 6.43 4.47
N LYS A 122 7.42 5.27 4.85
CA LYS A 122 7.69 4.92 6.26
C LYS A 122 8.52 5.96 7.02
N ASP A 123 9.56 6.48 6.34
CA ASP A 123 10.45 7.48 6.95
C ASP A 123 9.71 8.81 7.15
N ASN A 124 8.81 9.16 6.23
CA ASN A 124 7.92 10.32 6.40
C ASN A 124 6.97 10.13 7.59
N PHE A 125 6.40 8.93 7.75
CA PHE A 125 5.50 8.64 8.86
C PHE A 125 6.19 8.86 10.22
N THR A 126 7.44 8.44 10.35
CA THR A 126 8.21 8.69 11.58
C THR A 126 8.61 10.15 11.74
N ALA A 127 8.94 10.85 10.65
CA ALA A 127 9.22 12.28 10.67
C ALA A 127 8.00 13.12 11.08
N LEU A 128 6.77 12.61 10.83
CA LEU A 128 5.53 13.23 11.28
C LEU A 128 5.23 13.01 12.78
N GLY A 129 6.12 12.32 13.51
CA GLY A 129 6.03 12.12 14.95
C GLY A 129 5.44 10.79 15.40
N PHE A 130 5.12 9.88 14.50
CA PHE A 130 4.54 8.57 14.83
C PHE A 130 5.61 7.47 14.91
N SER A 131 5.42 6.51 15.80
CA SER A 131 6.33 5.37 15.92
C SER A 131 6.06 4.31 14.85
N LEU A 132 7.11 3.57 14.46
CA LEU A 132 6.96 2.45 13.55
C LEU A 132 6.10 1.30 14.10
N GLU A 133 5.97 1.19 15.41
CA GLU A 133 5.05 0.24 16.03
C GLU A 133 3.58 0.59 15.75
N GLN A 134 3.28 1.87 15.57
CA GLN A 134 1.97 2.35 15.15
C GLN A 134 1.72 2.14 13.66
N PHE A 135 2.80 2.16 12.86
CA PHE A 135 2.74 1.92 11.43
C PHE A 135 2.49 0.44 11.07
N LEU A 136 3.18 -0.45 11.79
CA LEU A 136 3.12 -1.88 11.52
C LEU A 136 1.98 -2.50 12.34
N THR A 137 0.86 -2.78 11.71
CA THR A 137 -0.16 -3.65 12.30
C THR A 137 0.46 -5.02 12.57
N ARG A 138 0.61 -5.38 13.82
CA ARG A 138 1.10 -6.70 14.21
C ARG A 138 0.06 -7.73 13.78
N SER A 139 0.42 -8.61 12.86
CA SER A 139 -0.32 -9.87 12.71
C SER A 139 -0.21 -10.62 14.03
N LYS A 140 -1.33 -10.78 14.73
CA LYS A 140 -1.39 -11.53 16.00
C LYS A 140 -1.15 -13.04 15.82
N GLU A 141 -1.15 -13.52 14.58
CA GLU A 141 -0.98 -14.94 14.28
C GLU A 141 0.44 -15.27 13.83
N SER A 142 1.06 -16.24 14.49
CA SER A 142 2.32 -16.81 14.06
C SER A 142 2.08 -17.71 12.84
N ILE A 143 2.41 -17.24 11.64
CA ILE A 143 2.28 -18.03 10.41
C ILE A 143 3.28 -19.18 10.41
N ASN A 144 2.78 -20.41 10.30
CA ASN A 144 3.62 -21.57 10.11
C ASN A 144 3.96 -21.76 8.62
N TYR A 145 5.02 -21.08 8.15
CA TYR A 145 5.44 -21.09 6.74
C TYR A 145 5.76 -22.49 6.22
N LYS A 146 6.24 -23.44 7.08
CA LYS A 146 6.49 -24.83 6.70
C LYS A 146 5.19 -25.55 6.35
N LYS A 147 4.16 -25.40 7.19
CA LYS A 147 2.84 -26.01 6.96
C LYS A 147 2.22 -25.39 5.71
N LEU A 148 2.32 -24.08 5.59
CA LEU A 148 1.81 -23.33 4.45
C LEU A 148 2.42 -23.79 3.12
N ALA A 149 3.74 -23.91 3.04
CA ALA A 149 4.45 -24.37 1.84
C ALA A 149 4.10 -25.82 1.43
N ARG A 150 3.57 -26.62 2.34
CA ARG A 150 3.17 -28.02 2.10
C ARG A 150 1.66 -28.19 1.91
N ASP A 151 0.89 -27.13 1.97
CA ASP A 151 -0.56 -27.18 1.83
C ASP A 151 -0.93 -27.68 0.42
N PRO A 152 -1.67 -28.80 0.30
CA PRO A 152 -2.08 -29.35 -1.01
C PRO A 152 -2.87 -28.33 -1.88
N ARG A 153 -3.55 -27.37 -1.24
CA ARG A 153 -4.26 -26.30 -1.96
C ARG A 153 -3.32 -25.45 -2.81
N ASN A 154 -2.03 -25.39 -2.48
CA ASN A 154 -1.03 -24.68 -3.30
C ASN A 154 -0.92 -25.25 -4.71
N GLN A 155 -1.23 -26.53 -4.91
CA GLN A 155 -1.19 -27.17 -6.23
C GLN A 155 -2.36 -26.72 -7.13
N THR A 156 -3.46 -26.30 -6.55
CA THR A 156 -4.67 -25.85 -7.26
C THR A 156 -4.80 -24.32 -7.29
N THR A 157 -4.01 -23.62 -6.48
CA THR A 157 -4.04 -22.15 -6.44
C THR A 157 -3.24 -21.57 -7.59
N PRO A 158 -3.78 -20.61 -8.34
CA PRO A 158 -3.05 -19.95 -9.42
C PRO A 158 -1.70 -19.43 -8.95
N TYR A 159 -0.68 -19.66 -9.74
CA TYR A 159 0.72 -19.31 -9.43
C TYR A 159 0.91 -17.86 -9.00
N SER A 160 0.26 -16.93 -9.71
CA SER A 160 0.30 -15.50 -9.41
C SER A 160 -0.19 -15.16 -7.99
N VAL A 161 -1.19 -15.90 -7.49
CA VAL A 161 -1.75 -15.74 -6.14
C VAL A 161 -0.77 -16.17 -5.08
N LEU A 162 -0.23 -17.38 -5.21
CA LEU A 162 0.78 -17.89 -4.29
C LEU A 162 1.99 -16.99 -4.23
N TRP A 163 2.44 -16.55 -5.39
CA TRP A 163 3.56 -15.68 -5.55
C TRP A 163 3.37 -14.33 -4.85
N SER A 164 2.22 -13.70 -5.07
CA SER A 164 1.87 -12.43 -4.42
C SER A 164 1.85 -12.58 -2.91
N TRP A 165 1.24 -13.63 -2.42
CA TRP A 165 1.09 -13.87 -0.98
C TRP A 165 2.43 -14.06 -0.28
N TRP A 166 3.30 -14.94 -0.78
CA TRP A 166 4.62 -15.16 -0.22
C TRP A 166 5.50 -13.91 -0.26
N ARG A 167 5.35 -13.07 -1.27
CA ARG A 167 6.09 -11.82 -1.40
C ARG A 167 5.64 -10.75 -0.45
N ILE A 168 4.34 -10.60 -0.29
CA ILE A 168 3.77 -9.67 0.68
C ILE A 168 4.35 -9.98 2.05
N GLU A 169 4.38 -11.24 2.44
CA GLU A 169 4.95 -11.65 3.71
C GLU A 169 6.46 -11.37 3.79
N TYR A 170 7.19 -11.61 2.72
CA TYR A 170 8.62 -11.32 2.71
C TYR A 170 8.91 -9.82 2.79
N LEU A 171 8.27 -9.02 1.95
CA LEU A 171 8.42 -7.55 1.97
C LEU A 171 8.04 -7.00 3.35
N ARG A 172 6.94 -7.45 3.89
CA ARG A 172 6.48 -7.06 5.21
C ARG A 172 7.55 -7.30 6.29
N HIS A 173 8.16 -8.47 6.30
CA HIS A 173 9.21 -8.79 7.27
C HIS A 173 10.50 -8.04 6.95
N TYR A 174 10.87 -7.91 5.70
CA TYR A 174 12.09 -7.22 5.30
C TYR A 174 12.03 -5.72 5.60
N ILE A 175 10.91 -5.08 5.34
CA ILE A 175 10.67 -3.70 5.76
C ILE A 175 10.78 -3.58 7.28
N SER A 176 10.20 -4.52 8.02
CA SER A 176 10.30 -4.53 9.48
C SER A 176 11.73 -4.74 9.99
N ILE A 177 12.62 -5.42 9.24
CA ILE A 177 14.05 -5.54 9.58
C ILE A 177 14.74 -4.19 9.50
N SER A 178 14.51 -3.42 8.43
CA SER A 178 15.09 -2.10 8.27
C SER A 178 14.68 -1.12 9.37
N HIS A 179 13.70 -1.49 10.18
CA HIS A 179 13.17 -0.74 11.32
C HIS A 179 13.62 -1.29 12.69
N GLY A 180 14.62 -2.16 12.72
CA GLY A 180 15.19 -2.67 13.97
C GLY A 180 14.38 -3.76 14.65
N SER A 181 13.37 -4.35 14.01
CA SER A 181 12.64 -5.50 14.55
C SER A 181 13.53 -6.75 14.55
N LYS A 182 14.02 -7.16 15.73
CA LYS A 182 14.89 -8.33 15.88
C LYS A 182 14.26 -9.65 15.40
N ASP A 183 12.94 -9.80 15.52
CA ASP A 183 12.24 -11.01 15.07
C ASP A 183 11.98 -11.06 13.56
N SER A 184 11.92 -9.94 12.92
CA SER A 184 11.58 -9.85 11.48
C SER A 184 12.67 -10.42 10.58
N GLY A 185 13.95 -10.35 10.96
CA GLY A 185 15.05 -11.02 10.25
C GLY A 185 14.85 -12.50 10.15
N ARG A 186 14.62 -13.16 11.29
CA ARG A 186 14.35 -14.59 11.36
C ARG A 186 13.08 -15.00 10.59
N LEU A 187 12.06 -14.17 10.58
CA LEU A 187 10.84 -14.41 9.83
C LEU A 187 11.06 -14.26 8.33
N ALA A 188 11.79 -13.23 7.89
CA ALA A 188 12.14 -13.05 6.49
C ALA A 188 12.95 -14.25 5.95
N ASP A 189 13.91 -14.76 6.71
CA ASP A 189 14.68 -15.96 6.34
C ASP A 189 13.79 -17.20 6.21
N LYS A 190 12.81 -17.36 7.11
CA LYS A 190 11.83 -18.44 7.01
C LYS A 190 10.95 -18.30 5.78
N VAL A 191 10.47 -17.09 5.48
CA VAL A 191 9.69 -16.83 4.28
C VAL A 191 10.52 -17.12 3.03
N ALA A 192 11.76 -16.64 2.96
CA ALA A 192 12.67 -16.90 1.84
C ALA A 192 12.88 -18.41 1.62
N LYS A 193 13.20 -19.14 2.70
CA LYS A 193 13.44 -20.60 2.67
C LYS A 193 12.23 -21.39 2.17
N TRP A 194 11.06 -21.08 2.69
CA TRP A 194 9.86 -21.85 2.37
C TRP A 194 9.17 -21.36 1.09
N GLY A 195 9.26 -20.05 0.78
CA GLY A 195 8.76 -19.49 -0.47
C GLY A 195 9.46 -20.06 -1.69
N ASP A 196 10.77 -20.27 -1.62
CA ASP A 196 11.56 -20.90 -2.68
C ASP A 196 11.13 -22.35 -2.98
N LYS A 197 10.60 -23.04 -1.97
CA LYS A 197 10.05 -24.40 -2.12
C LYS A 197 8.62 -24.43 -2.62
N ALA A 198 7.84 -23.42 -2.29
CA ALA A 198 6.41 -23.33 -2.63
C ALA A 198 6.17 -22.71 -4.00
N VAL A 199 7.03 -21.79 -4.42
CA VAL A 199 6.80 -20.93 -5.59
C VAL A 199 8.04 -20.89 -6.48
N PRO A 200 8.00 -21.43 -7.71
CA PRO A 200 9.10 -21.32 -8.65
C PRO A 200 9.50 -19.86 -8.91
N LYS A 201 10.78 -19.58 -9.16
CA LYS A 201 11.34 -18.23 -9.37
C LYS A 201 11.20 -17.27 -8.16
N PHE A 202 10.85 -17.76 -6.98
CA PHE A 202 10.76 -16.93 -5.79
C PHE A 202 12.07 -16.19 -5.51
N LYS A 203 13.21 -16.86 -5.67
CA LYS A 203 14.55 -16.27 -5.52
C LYS A 203 14.80 -15.08 -6.42
N GLN A 204 14.34 -15.14 -7.68
CA GLN A 204 14.54 -14.03 -8.63
C GLN A 204 13.81 -12.76 -8.18
N GLY A 205 12.58 -12.91 -7.76
CA GLY A 205 11.84 -11.77 -7.24
C GLY A 205 12.39 -11.26 -5.92
N MET A 206 12.96 -12.14 -5.11
CA MET A 206 13.65 -11.73 -3.90
C MET A 206 14.91 -10.92 -4.20
N ALA A 207 15.66 -11.30 -5.23
CA ALA A 207 16.83 -10.56 -5.67
C ALA A 207 16.43 -9.15 -6.14
N LEU A 208 15.35 -9.02 -6.90
CA LEU A 208 14.81 -7.71 -7.33
C LEU A 208 14.41 -6.84 -6.14
N ILE A 209 13.68 -7.40 -5.17
CA ILE A 209 13.26 -6.67 -3.97
C ILE A 209 14.46 -6.22 -3.16
N ARG A 210 15.48 -7.07 -2.97
CA ARG A 210 16.72 -6.70 -2.29
C ARG A 210 17.45 -5.56 -3.01
N GLN A 211 17.50 -5.63 -4.34
CA GLN A 211 18.05 -4.56 -5.15
C GLN A 211 17.32 -3.24 -4.92
N TRP A 212 15.99 -3.24 -4.94
CA TRP A 212 15.21 -2.04 -4.68
C TRP A 212 15.46 -1.42 -3.31
N LEU A 213 15.56 -2.28 -2.30
CA LEU A 213 15.83 -1.83 -0.94
C LEU A 213 17.26 -1.28 -0.80
N SER A 214 18.19 -1.74 -1.64
CA SER A 214 19.57 -1.27 -1.69
C SER A 214 19.73 0.03 -2.48
N ASP A 215 19.13 0.11 -3.69
CA ASP A 215 19.32 1.26 -4.60
C ASP A 215 18.27 2.36 -4.45
N GLY A 216 17.16 2.07 -3.77
CA GLY A 216 16.07 3.03 -3.51
C GLY A 216 15.32 3.54 -4.75
N LYS A 217 15.56 2.97 -5.93
CA LYS A 217 14.96 3.45 -7.20
C LYS A 217 13.44 3.44 -7.18
N HIS A 218 12.82 2.41 -6.61
CA HIS A 218 11.37 2.33 -6.47
C HIS A 218 10.74 3.46 -5.62
N ARG A 219 11.57 4.20 -4.87
CA ARG A 219 11.15 5.36 -4.07
C ARG A 219 11.18 6.68 -4.87
N GLN A 220 11.59 6.62 -6.13
CA GLN A 220 11.58 7.75 -7.04
C GLN A 220 10.37 7.63 -7.96
N SER A 221 9.54 8.66 -8.04
CA SER A 221 8.30 8.60 -8.82
C SER A 221 8.53 8.29 -10.31
N THR A 222 9.65 8.73 -10.87
CA THR A 222 10.06 8.46 -12.26
C THR A 222 10.46 7.00 -12.51
N GLU A 223 11.02 6.33 -11.52
CA GLU A 223 11.49 4.95 -11.62
C GLU A 223 10.45 3.93 -11.11
N TYR A 224 9.45 4.41 -10.37
CA TYR A 224 8.47 3.56 -9.70
C TYR A 224 7.70 2.67 -10.68
N ALA A 225 7.18 3.23 -11.78
CA ALA A 225 6.42 2.49 -12.77
C ALA A 225 7.25 1.35 -13.38
N VAL A 226 8.50 1.62 -13.75
CA VAL A 226 9.43 0.63 -14.30
C VAL A 226 9.75 -0.46 -13.28
N ALA A 227 9.96 -0.08 -12.03
CA ALA A 227 10.20 -1.03 -10.95
C ALA A 227 9.00 -1.94 -10.73
N MET A 228 7.81 -1.37 -10.65
CA MET A 228 6.57 -2.14 -10.47
C MET A 228 6.31 -3.06 -11.67
N GLN A 229 6.52 -2.62 -12.91
CA GLN A 229 6.36 -3.46 -14.09
C GLN A 229 7.28 -4.69 -14.03
N LYS A 230 8.57 -4.49 -13.74
CA LYS A 230 9.52 -5.61 -13.56
C LYS A 230 9.07 -6.60 -12.49
N LEU A 231 8.51 -6.09 -11.39
CA LEU A 231 7.97 -6.93 -10.33
C LEU A 231 6.82 -7.77 -10.85
N PHE A 232 5.87 -7.16 -11.54
CA PHE A 232 4.69 -7.84 -12.06
C PHE A 232 5.03 -8.87 -13.16
N ASP A 233 6.01 -8.60 -14.01
CA ASP A 233 6.51 -9.54 -15.00
C ASP A 233 7.10 -10.80 -14.35
N ILE A 234 7.86 -10.64 -13.26
CA ILE A 234 8.41 -11.79 -12.54
C ILE A 234 7.31 -12.59 -11.85
N ILE A 235 6.27 -11.95 -11.31
CA ILE A 235 5.17 -12.65 -10.62
C ILE A 235 4.10 -13.17 -11.55
N GLN A 236 4.25 -12.92 -12.83
CA GLN A 236 3.27 -13.34 -13.82
C GLN A 236 1.84 -12.93 -13.46
N LEU A 237 1.69 -11.81 -12.76
CA LEU A 237 0.39 -11.20 -12.65
C LEU A 237 -0.08 -10.84 -14.06
N PRO A 238 -1.40 -10.93 -14.32
CA PRO A 238 -1.96 -10.52 -15.61
C PRO A 238 -1.37 -9.17 -16.00
N LYS A 239 -1.06 -8.99 -17.27
CA LYS A 239 -0.37 -7.81 -17.77
C LYS A 239 -1.02 -6.58 -17.18
N ILE A 240 -0.28 -5.89 -16.34
CA ILE A 240 -0.65 -4.56 -15.97
C ILE A 240 -0.60 -3.76 -17.24
N THR A 241 -1.73 -3.27 -17.63
CA THR A 241 -1.91 -2.69 -18.94
C THR A 241 -1.56 -1.23 -18.97
N GLY A 242 -1.04 -0.71 -17.86
CA GLY A 242 -0.52 0.64 -17.79
C GLY A 242 -0.57 1.25 -16.39
N PHE A 243 -0.13 2.47 -16.35
CA PHE A 243 -0.16 3.31 -15.17
C PHE A 243 -0.98 4.56 -15.47
N TYR A 244 -1.49 5.20 -14.45
CA TYR A 244 -2.08 6.53 -14.54
C TYR A 244 -1.57 7.41 -13.41
N SER A 245 -1.50 8.71 -13.67
CA SER A 245 -1.23 9.74 -12.66
C SER A 245 -2.48 10.57 -12.40
N LEU A 246 -2.59 11.11 -11.20
CA LEU A 246 -3.53 12.18 -10.90
C LEU A 246 -2.87 13.52 -11.24
N ASP A 247 -3.62 14.38 -11.91
CA ASP A 247 -3.18 15.71 -12.28
C ASP A 247 -4.34 16.70 -12.10
N MET A 248 -4.06 18.00 -12.22
CA MET A 248 -5.08 19.05 -12.20
C MET A 248 -5.23 19.61 -13.61
N ASP A 249 -6.46 19.76 -14.07
CA ASP A 249 -6.74 20.47 -15.32
C ASP A 249 -6.77 21.99 -15.13
N SER A 250 -7.01 22.71 -16.21
CA SER A 250 -7.11 24.19 -16.21
C SER A 250 -8.27 24.73 -15.35
N ASN A 251 -9.25 23.90 -15.04
CA ASN A 251 -10.41 24.24 -14.21
C ASN A 251 -10.21 23.79 -12.74
N ASN A 252 -8.99 23.38 -12.37
CA ASN A 252 -8.67 22.82 -11.06
C ASN A 252 -9.49 21.55 -10.70
N GLN A 253 -9.86 20.76 -11.71
CA GLN A 253 -10.46 19.45 -11.49
C GLN A 253 -9.40 18.37 -11.56
N ILE A 254 -9.54 17.35 -10.69
CA ILE A 254 -8.63 16.21 -10.72
C ILE A 254 -8.98 15.33 -11.91
N ILE A 255 -7.99 15.09 -12.75
CA ILE A 255 -8.06 14.22 -13.91
C ILE A 255 -7.05 13.09 -13.82
N LEU A 256 -7.34 11.97 -14.48
CA LEU A 256 -6.38 10.89 -14.66
C LEU A 256 -5.71 11.06 -16.02
N ARG A 257 -4.38 10.94 -16.02
CA ARG A 257 -3.60 10.84 -17.27
C ARG A 257 -2.92 9.50 -17.33
N ALA A 258 -2.88 8.89 -18.50
CA ALA A 258 -2.02 7.73 -18.71
C ALA A 258 -0.57 8.15 -18.40
N ALA A 259 0.08 7.43 -17.50
CA ALA A 259 1.50 7.64 -17.23
C ALA A 259 2.31 6.87 -18.27
N GLN A 260 3.29 7.54 -18.84
CA GLN A 260 4.22 6.98 -19.83
C GLN A 260 5.23 6.07 -19.17
#